data_4d6a8a0b68157c5875009d0636efdd4c
#
_entry.id   4d6a8a0b68157c5875009d0636efdd4c
#
_cell.length_a   1.000
_cell.length_b   1.000
_cell.length_c   1.000
_cell.angle_alpha   90.00
_cell.angle_beta   90.00
_cell.angle_gamma   90.00
#
_symmetry.space_group_name_H-M   'P 1'
#
loop_
_entity.id
_entity.type
_entity.pdbx_description
1 polymer ?
#
loop_
_entity_poly.entity_id
_entity_poly.type
_entity_poly.pdbx_seq_one_letter_code
_entity_poly.pdbx_strand_id
1 'polypeptide(L)'
;SARELQRVKRSKSAFSGLFDLYNKPYAFLKSMKGRDDIPPSEYYKYFAHIQYCVLNRYGSPASGGERSEFNLLQELNEVSSSDILILDEPESSFDNLFLKDGVDALLKDLSKRIPVVIATHNNTIGLSVHPDYIIYTSKEILDSGEQKFHTYAGNPSSSELIDLEGNRISKRR
;
A
#
# COMPACT_ATOMS: atom_id res chain seq x y z
N SER A 1 -8.00 -26.07 -3.81
CA SER A 1 -8.17 -27.15 -2.82
C SER A 1 -9.64 -27.28 -2.41
N ALA A 2 -10.04 -28.43 -1.81
CA ALA A 2 -11.40 -28.65 -1.33
C ALA A 2 -11.89 -27.57 -0.35
N ARG A 3 -11.00 -26.98 0.44
CA ARG A 3 -11.29 -25.90 1.39
C ARG A 3 -11.55 -24.56 0.70
N GLU A 4 -10.92 -24.29 -0.42
CA GLU A 4 -11.13 -23.07 -1.21
C GLU A 4 -12.47 -23.12 -1.95
N LEU A 5 -12.82 -24.28 -2.50
CA LEU A 5 -14.11 -24.51 -3.12
C LEU A 5 -15.27 -24.37 -2.11
N GLN A 6 -15.07 -24.77 -0.84
CA GLN A 6 -16.05 -24.57 0.23
C GLN A 6 -16.21 -23.10 0.64
N ARG A 7 -15.19 -22.26 0.46
CA ARG A 7 -15.28 -20.81 0.71
C ARG A 7 -16.05 -20.06 -0.37
N VAL A 8 -15.99 -20.51 -1.60
CA VAL A 8 -16.68 -19.86 -2.73
C VAL A 8 -18.20 -20.03 -2.67
N LYS A 9 -18.71 -21.07 -1.99
CA LYS A 9 -20.16 -21.22 -1.73
C LYS A 9 -20.48 -21.34 -0.25
N ARG A 10 -21.26 -20.39 0.24
CA ARG A 10 -21.75 -20.31 1.64
C ARG A 10 -22.68 -21.45 2.07
N SER A 11 -23.05 -22.39 1.20
CA SER A 11 -23.93 -23.53 1.52
C SER A 11 -23.17 -24.86 1.38
N LYS A 12 -22.92 -25.49 2.52
CA LYS A 12 -22.27 -26.81 2.62
C LYS A 12 -23.02 -27.91 1.86
N SER A 13 -24.34 -27.82 1.74
CA SER A 13 -25.21 -28.88 1.21
C SER A 13 -25.18 -29.00 -0.32
N ALA A 14 -25.01 -27.91 -1.03
CA ALA A 14 -24.98 -27.91 -2.50
C ALA A 14 -23.71 -28.53 -3.09
N PHE A 15 -22.60 -28.49 -2.33
CA PHE A 15 -21.29 -28.89 -2.81
C PHE A 15 -20.86 -30.30 -2.40
N SER A 16 -21.41 -30.84 -1.28
CA SER A 16 -20.98 -32.14 -0.77
C SER A 16 -21.25 -33.29 -1.75
N GLY A 17 -22.41 -33.26 -2.44
CA GLY A 17 -22.77 -34.29 -3.42
C GLY A 17 -22.00 -34.23 -4.74
N LEU A 18 -21.41 -33.05 -5.06
CA LEU A 18 -20.58 -32.88 -6.26
C LEU A 18 -19.11 -33.16 -5.98
N PHE A 19 -18.69 -33.10 -4.73
CA PHE A 19 -17.29 -33.21 -4.34
C PHE A 19 -16.70 -34.60 -4.66
N ASP A 20 -17.49 -35.67 -4.51
CA ASP A 20 -17.08 -37.03 -4.84
C ASP A 20 -16.79 -37.21 -6.33
N LEU A 21 -17.36 -36.36 -7.18
CA LEU A 21 -17.15 -36.36 -8.63
C LEU A 21 -16.00 -35.44 -9.07
N TYR A 22 -15.39 -34.68 -8.18
CA TYR A 22 -14.36 -33.68 -8.50
C TYR A 22 -13.16 -34.29 -9.26
N ASN A 23 -12.77 -35.51 -8.91
CA ASN A 23 -11.70 -36.24 -9.60
C ASN A 23 -12.12 -36.82 -10.96
N LYS A 24 -13.40 -36.69 -11.35
CA LYS A 24 -13.97 -37.11 -12.63
C LYS A 24 -14.55 -35.90 -13.36
N PRO A 25 -13.72 -35.07 -14.01
CA PRO A 25 -14.13 -33.74 -14.49
C PRO A 25 -15.36 -33.76 -15.41
N TYR A 26 -15.51 -34.78 -16.27
CA TYR A 26 -16.67 -34.90 -17.14
C TYR A 26 -17.97 -35.19 -16.36
N ALA A 27 -17.92 -36.13 -15.43
CA ALA A 27 -19.07 -36.45 -14.57
C ALA A 27 -19.47 -35.27 -13.68
N PHE A 28 -18.48 -34.55 -13.15
CA PHE A 28 -18.65 -33.35 -12.38
C PHE A 28 -19.35 -32.25 -13.20
N LEU A 29 -18.85 -31.97 -14.42
CA LEU A 29 -19.45 -30.98 -15.31
C LEU A 29 -20.90 -31.36 -15.71
N LYS A 30 -21.16 -32.63 -15.99
CA LYS A 30 -22.50 -33.13 -16.30
C LYS A 30 -23.46 -32.95 -15.13
N SER A 31 -23.00 -33.25 -13.93
CA SER A 31 -23.77 -33.03 -12.69
C SER A 31 -24.04 -31.55 -12.43
N MET A 32 -23.07 -30.66 -12.71
CA MET A 32 -23.27 -29.22 -12.61
C MET A 32 -24.33 -28.69 -13.59
N LYS A 33 -24.31 -29.16 -14.84
CA LYS A 33 -25.28 -28.77 -15.86
C LYS A 33 -26.72 -29.11 -15.51
N GLY A 34 -26.94 -30.11 -14.68
CA GLY A 34 -28.27 -30.51 -14.18
C GLY A 34 -28.76 -29.70 -12.98
N ARG A 35 -28.07 -28.63 -12.59
CA ARG A 35 -28.41 -27.83 -11.41
C ARG A 35 -28.85 -26.42 -11.80
N ASP A 36 -30.06 -26.06 -11.38
CA ASP A 36 -30.60 -24.71 -11.63
C ASP A 36 -29.98 -23.61 -10.75
N ASP A 37 -29.35 -24.03 -9.62
CA ASP A 37 -28.71 -23.11 -8.68
C ASP A 37 -27.30 -22.65 -9.10
N ILE A 38 -26.76 -23.18 -10.21
CA ILE A 38 -25.44 -22.83 -10.75
C ILE A 38 -25.60 -22.25 -12.16
N PRO A 39 -25.47 -20.94 -12.36
CA PRO A 39 -25.51 -20.36 -13.69
C PRO A 39 -24.38 -20.91 -14.60
N PRO A 40 -24.64 -21.21 -15.87
CA PRO A 40 -23.60 -21.66 -16.80
C PRO A 40 -22.41 -20.71 -16.91
N SER A 41 -22.64 -19.40 -16.77
CA SER A 41 -21.60 -18.36 -16.75
C SER A 41 -20.62 -18.48 -15.57
N GLU A 42 -20.96 -19.26 -14.55
CA GLU A 42 -20.12 -19.44 -13.36
C GLU A 42 -19.38 -20.78 -13.32
N TYR A 43 -19.59 -21.68 -14.29
CA TYR A 43 -18.96 -23.00 -14.31
C TYR A 43 -17.45 -22.94 -14.27
N TYR A 44 -16.83 -21.94 -14.93
CA TYR A 44 -15.37 -21.75 -14.91
C TYR A 44 -14.79 -21.60 -13.51
N LYS A 45 -15.54 -21.01 -12.54
CA LYS A 45 -15.11 -20.83 -11.16
C LYS A 45 -14.80 -22.13 -10.42
N TYR A 46 -15.30 -23.25 -10.93
CA TYR A 46 -15.08 -24.57 -10.33
C TYR A 46 -13.90 -25.32 -10.94
N PHE A 47 -13.42 -24.90 -12.12
CA PHE A 47 -12.35 -25.56 -12.85
C PHE A 47 -11.11 -24.69 -12.98
N ALA A 48 -11.26 -23.38 -12.96
CA ALA A 48 -10.18 -22.44 -13.12
C ALA A 48 -10.00 -21.60 -11.86
N HIS A 49 -8.76 -21.49 -11.40
CA HIS A 49 -8.36 -20.51 -10.41
C HIS A 49 -7.69 -19.36 -11.16
N ILE A 50 -8.38 -18.22 -11.22
CA ILE A 50 -7.82 -17.02 -11.84
C ILE A 50 -6.94 -16.36 -10.79
N GLN A 51 -5.67 -16.24 -11.06
CA GLN A 51 -4.71 -15.45 -10.29
C GLN A 51 -4.29 -14.23 -11.11
N TYR A 52 -4.43 -13.06 -10.52
CA TYR A 52 -3.82 -11.86 -11.03
C TYR A 52 -2.44 -11.72 -10.41
N CYS A 53 -1.42 -11.54 -11.22
CA CYS A 53 -0.08 -11.21 -10.73
C CYS A 53 0.45 -10.00 -11.47
N VAL A 54 1.12 -9.11 -10.73
CA VAL A 54 1.86 -8.01 -11.33
C VAL A 54 3.17 -8.59 -11.85
N LEU A 55 3.44 -8.36 -13.12
CA LEU A 55 4.69 -8.74 -13.75
C LEU A 55 5.61 -7.52 -13.82
N ASN A 56 6.90 -7.74 -13.63
CA ASN A 56 7.90 -6.72 -13.85
C ASN A 56 8.16 -6.51 -15.35
N ARG A 57 9.00 -5.54 -15.69
CA ARG A 57 9.35 -5.21 -17.09
C ARG A 57 9.97 -6.38 -17.89
N TYR A 58 10.40 -7.44 -17.22
CA TYR A 58 10.99 -8.63 -17.84
C TYR A 58 9.99 -9.78 -17.99
N GLY A 59 8.72 -9.57 -17.61
CA GLY A 59 7.66 -10.59 -17.67
C GLY A 59 7.70 -11.64 -16.56
N SER A 60 8.54 -11.44 -15.54
CA SER A 60 8.58 -12.28 -14.33
C SER A 60 7.64 -11.74 -13.25
N PRO A 61 7.15 -12.59 -12.32
CA PRO A 61 6.37 -12.11 -11.18
C PRO A 61 7.12 -11.02 -10.41
N ALA A 62 6.46 -9.91 -10.17
CA ALA A 62 7.03 -8.81 -9.44
C ALA A 62 7.39 -9.22 -8.00
N SER A 63 8.52 -8.76 -7.50
CA SER A 63 8.96 -8.87 -6.11
C SER A 63 7.98 -8.19 -5.16
N GLY A 64 8.15 -8.37 -3.85
CA GLY A 64 7.33 -7.68 -2.84
C GLY A 64 7.42 -6.16 -2.98
N GLY A 65 8.64 -5.62 -3.11
CA GLY A 65 8.88 -4.19 -3.31
C GLY A 65 8.24 -3.66 -4.59
N GLU A 66 8.48 -4.31 -5.75
CA GLU A 66 7.88 -3.91 -7.04
C GLU A 66 6.34 -3.91 -7.00
N ARG A 67 5.72 -4.82 -6.24
CA ARG A 67 4.26 -4.84 -6.07
C ARG A 67 3.77 -3.70 -5.20
N SER A 68 4.47 -3.39 -4.12
CA SER A 68 4.14 -2.26 -3.25
C SER A 68 4.25 -0.94 -4.01
N GLU A 69 5.28 -0.80 -4.82
CA GLU A 69 5.49 0.31 -5.75
C GLU A 69 4.32 0.46 -6.73
N PHE A 70 3.95 -0.61 -7.42
CA PHE A 70 2.83 -0.61 -8.36
C PHE A 70 1.52 -0.19 -7.66
N ASN A 71 1.24 -0.72 -6.47
CA ASN A 71 0.04 -0.39 -5.72
C ASN A 71 0.01 1.09 -5.34
N LEU A 72 1.14 1.64 -4.86
CA LEU A 72 1.20 3.07 -4.54
C LEU A 72 0.98 3.94 -5.78
N LEU A 73 1.61 3.62 -6.91
CA LEU A 73 1.40 4.37 -8.15
C LEU A 73 -0.07 4.33 -8.59
N GLN A 74 -0.76 3.21 -8.40
CA GLN A 74 -2.19 3.09 -8.64
C GLN A 74 -2.98 4.00 -7.69
N GLU A 75 -2.71 3.93 -6.39
CA GLU A 75 -3.35 4.77 -5.37
C GLU A 75 -3.11 6.26 -5.65
N LEU A 76 -1.88 6.66 -5.98
CA LEU A 76 -1.55 8.05 -6.30
C LEU A 76 -2.25 8.56 -7.56
N ASN A 77 -2.50 7.70 -8.54
CA ASN A 77 -3.29 8.08 -9.73
C ASN A 77 -4.77 8.30 -9.41
N GLU A 78 -5.31 7.65 -8.38
CA GLU A 78 -6.70 7.78 -7.94
C GLU A 78 -6.93 8.98 -6.99
N VAL A 79 -5.86 9.57 -6.45
CA VAL A 79 -5.88 10.68 -5.46
C VAL A 79 -6.46 12.01 -6.02
N SER A 80 -6.69 12.11 -7.32
CA SER A 80 -7.16 13.36 -7.96
C SER A 80 -8.49 13.90 -7.39
N SER A 81 -9.24 13.12 -6.63
CA SER A 81 -10.49 13.49 -5.95
C SER A 81 -10.36 13.72 -4.44
N SER A 82 -9.15 13.63 -3.89
CA SER A 82 -8.89 13.78 -2.45
C SER A 82 -8.46 15.21 -2.11
N ASP A 83 -8.79 15.65 -0.89
CA ASP A 83 -8.44 16.99 -0.40
C ASP A 83 -7.02 17.06 0.18
N ILE A 84 -6.45 15.94 0.56
CA ILE A 84 -5.11 15.82 1.15
C ILE A 84 -4.56 14.41 0.91
N LEU A 85 -3.24 14.31 0.72
CA LEU A 85 -2.51 13.03 0.68
C LEU A 85 -1.61 12.93 1.91
N ILE A 86 -1.74 11.83 2.66
CA ILE A 86 -0.86 11.53 3.79
C ILE A 86 -0.16 10.21 3.51
N LEU A 87 1.18 10.23 3.51
CA LEU A 87 2.04 9.06 3.37
C LEU A 87 2.77 8.81 4.69
N ASP A 88 2.59 7.63 5.26
CA ASP A 88 3.25 7.21 6.48
C ASP A 88 4.32 6.16 6.17
N GLU A 89 5.58 6.47 6.52
CA GLU A 89 6.75 5.64 6.27
C GLU A 89 6.81 5.02 4.85
N PRO A 90 6.69 5.84 3.79
CA PRO A 90 6.66 5.30 2.42
C PRO A 90 7.91 4.48 2.08
N GLU A 91 9.03 4.71 2.77
CA GLU A 91 10.27 3.94 2.62
C GLU A 91 10.16 2.48 3.03
N SER A 92 9.22 2.13 3.91
CA SER A 92 9.02 0.73 4.32
C SER A 92 8.59 -0.16 3.15
N SER A 93 8.03 0.44 2.12
CA SER A 93 7.52 -0.23 0.93
C SER A 93 8.43 -0.09 -0.30
N PHE A 94 9.50 0.74 -0.24
CA PHE A 94 10.31 1.09 -1.40
C PHE A 94 11.80 0.94 -1.16
N ASP A 95 12.53 0.50 -2.20
CA ASP A 95 13.96 0.69 -2.27
C ASP A 95 14.28 2.19 -2.41
N ASN A 96 15.30 2.67 -1.67
CA ASN A 96 15.72 4.09 -1.67
C ASN A 96 16.02 4.66 -3.09
N LEU A 97 16.29 3.79 -4.07
CA LEU A 97 16.49 4.18 -5.47
C LEU A 97 15.21 4.63 -6.16
N PHE A 98 14.08 4.07 -5.77
CA PHE A 98 12.81 4.34 -6.44
C PHE A 98 12.23 5.70 -6.08
N LEU A 99 12.38 6.12 -4.81
CA LEU A 99 11.97 7.47 -4.38
C LEU A 99 12.70 8.58 -5.16
N LYS A 100 13.92 8.31 -5.63
CA LYS A 100 14.70 9.31 -6.39
C LYS A 100 14.20 9.56 -7.81
N ASP A 101 13.73 8.55 -8.52
CA ASP A 101 13.60 8.66 -9.98
C ASP A 101 12.16 8.77 -10.51
N GLY A 102 11.14 8.37 -9.76
CA GLY A 102 9.76 8.33 -10.25
C GLY A 102 8.73 8.93 -9.30
N VAL A 103 8.74 8.54 -8.03
CA VAL A 103 7.74 8.97 -7.05
C VAL A 103 7.92 10.43 -6.68
N ASP A 104 9.15 10.94 -6.61
CA ASP A 104 9.43 12.34 -6.29
C ASP A 104 8.79 13.30 -7.32
N ALA A 105 8.92 12.99 -8.61
CA ALA A 105 8.29 13.79 -9.66
C ALA A 105 6.76 13.76 -9.58
N LEU A 106 6.17 12.60 -9.27
CA LEU A 106 4.74 12.44 -9.12
C LEU A 106 4.22 13.16 -7.88
N LEU A 107 4.91 13.04 -6.73
CA LEU A 107 4.53 13.76 -5.51
C LEU A 107 4.62 15.28 -5.69
N LYS A 108 5.62 15.78 -6.41
CA LYS A 108 5.74 17.18 -6.77
C LYS A 108 4.60 17.67 -7.68
N ASP A 109 4.14 16.85 -8.60
CA ASP A 109 3.01 17.22 -9.43
C ASP A 109 1.69 17.21 -8.63
N LEU A 110 1.50 16.22 -7.75
CA LEU A 110 0.36 16.17 -6.84
C LEU A 110 0.34 17.35 -5.86
N SER A 111 1.51 17.73 -5.30
CA SER A 111 1.59 18.84 -4.34
C SER A 111 1.20 20.20 -4.91
N LYS A 112 1.16 20.37 -6.23
CA LYS A 112 0.61 21.57 -6.88
C LYS A 112 -0.91 21.64 -6.81
N ARG A 113 -1.58 20.54 -6.54
CA ARG A 113 -3.04 20.42 -6.58
C ARG A 113 -3.65 20.17 -5.22
N ILE A 114 -3.00 19.39 -4.39
CA ILE A 114 -3.45 19.02 -3.04
C ILE A 114 -2.27 19.07 -2.06
N PRO A 115 -2.52 19.37 -0.77
CA PRO A 115 -1.51 19.22 0.26
C PRO A 115 -1.01 17.77 0.36
N VAL A 116 0.32 17.61 0.42
CA VAL A 116 0.97 16.31 0.61
C VAL A 116 1.74 16.34 1.92
N VAL A 117 1.44 15.41 2.82
CA VAL A 117 2.12 15.24 4.11
C VAL A 117 2.84 13.89 4.09
N ILE A 118 4.14 13.89 4.39
CA ILE A 118 4.96 12.69 4.46
C ILE A 118 5.52 12.57 5.87
N ALA A 119 5.13 11.51 6.57
CA ALA A 119 5.76 11.12 7.83
C ALA A 119 6.85 10.09 7.55
N THR A 120 8.08 10.35 7.99
CA THR A 120 9.22 9.46 7.78
C THR A 120 10.24 9.59 8.91
N HIS A 121 10.86 8.49 9.28
CA HIS A 121 12.03 8.50 10.15
C HIS A 121 13.35 8.54 9.37
N ASN A 122 13.28 8.48 8.03
CA ASN A 122 14.45 8.52 7.15
C ASN A 122 14.74 9.94 6.67
N ASN A 123 15.77 10.56 7.23
CA ASN A 123 16.20 11.92 6.89
C ASN A 123 16.52 12.10 5.41
N THR A 124 17.01 11.05 4.73
CA THR A 124 17.34 11.10 3.31
C THR A 124 16.10 11.32 2.47
N ILE A 125 14.99 10.64 2.82
CA ILE A 125 13.72 10.78 2.14
C ILE A 125 13.12 12.16 2.43
N GLY A 126 13.09 12.56 3.69
CA GLY A 126 12.59 13.88 4.09
C GLY A 126 13.26 15.04 3.36
N LEU A 127 14.54 14.88 2.97
CA LEU A 127 15.27 15.89 2.20
C LEU A 127 15.13 15.73 0.68
N SER A 128 15.03 14.50 0.16
CA SER A 128 14.98 14.23 -1.28
C SER A 128 13.69 14.71 -1.92
N VAL A 129 12.58 14.71 -1.21
CA VAL A 129 11.27 15.18 -1.69
C VAL A 129 11.17 16.71 -1.80
N HIS A 130 12.20 17.45 -1.38
CA HIS A 130 12.26 18.92 -1.40
C HIS A 130 10.97 19.55 -0.81
N PRO A 131 10.69 19.33 0.48
CA PRO A 131 9.46 19.78 1.09
C PRO A 131 9.43 21.32 1.19
N ASP A 132 8.25 21.92 1.15
CA ASP A 132 8.07 23.37 1.40
C ASP A 132 8.17 23.70 2.88
N TYR A 133 7.87 22.72 3.75
CA TYR A 133 7.85 22.87 5.19
C TYR A 133 8.28 21.59 5.90
N ILE A 134 9.02 21.71 6.99
CA ILE A 134 9.48 20.58 7.79
C ILE A 134 8.88 20.68 9.19
N ILE A 135 8.34 19.57 9.68
CA ILE A 135 7.95 19.35 11.07
C ILE A 135 8.88 18.26 11.61
N TYR A 136 9.65 18.58 12.63
CA TYR A 136 10.54 17.64 13.30
C TYR A 136 10.05 17.35 14.70
N THR A 137 9.85 16.09 15.04
CA THR A 137 9.47 15.64 16.36
C THR A 137 10.64 14.95 17.05
N SER A 138 10.84 15.26 18.33
CA SER A 138 11.82 14.59 19.16
C SER A 138 11.23 14.24 20.53
N LYS A 139 11.80 13.19 21.13
CA LYS A 139 11.44 12.71 22.46
C LYS A 139 12.64 12.90 23.38
N GLU A 140 12.40 13.53 24.50
CA GLU A 140 13.35 13.68 25.59
C GLU A 140 12.89 12.86 26.80
N ILE A 141 13.81 12.17 27.45
CA ILE A 141 13.56 11.47 28.73
C ILE A 141 14.23 12.26 29.79
N LEU A 142 13.42 12.82 30.71
CA LEU A 142 13.89 13.59 31.85
C LEU A 142 14.49 12.64 32.90
N ASP A 143 15.34 13.19 33.79
CA ASP A 143 15.95 12.43 34.92
C ASP A 143 14.90 11.80 35.84
N SER A 144 13.69 12.35 35.86
CA SER A 144 12.53 11.78 36.58
C SER A 144 11.95 10.51 35.94
N GLY A 145 12.39 10.12 34.70
CA GLY A 145 11.81 9.08 33.88
C GLY A 145 10.58 9.54 33.08
N GLU A 146 10.17 10.78 33.22
CA GLU A 146 9.08 11.36 32.44
C GLU A 146 9.52 11.61 31.00
N GLN A 147 8.60 11.41 30.04
CA GLN A 147 8.84 11.61 28.62
C GLN A 147 8.26 12.94 28.18
N LYS A 148 9.09 13.80 27.61
CA LYS A 148 8.68 15.05 26.98
C LYS A 148 8.83 14.98 25.47
N PHE A 149 7.78 15.40 24.77
CA PHE A 149 7.80 15.47 23.30
C PHE A 149 7.94 16.92 22.85
N HIS A 150 8.83 17.15 21.91
CA HIS A 150 9.06 18.46 21.31
C HIS A 150 8.71 18.40 19.82
N THR A 151 8.08 19.44 19.31
CA THR A 151 7.74 19.60 17.91
C THR A 151 8.29 20.92 17.41
N TYR A 152 9.24 20.85 16.49
CA TYR A 152 9.87 21.99 15.87
C TYR A 152 9.41 22.09 14.42
N ALA A 153 9.22 23.29 13.92
CA ALA A 153 8.73 23.50 12.58
C ALA A 153 9.48 24.65 11.88
N GLY A 154 9.54 24.60 10.57
CA GLY A 154 10.17 25.66 9.79
C GLY A 154 10.40 25.33 8.32
N ASN A 155 10.93 26.34 7.61
CA ASN A 155 11.26 26.22 6.21
C ASN A 155 12.53 25.36 6.01
N PRO A 156 12.60 24.49 5.00
CA PRO A 156 13.78 23.72 4.66
C PRO A 156 15.06 24.55 4.47
N SER A 157 14.93 25.77 3.95
CA SER A 157 16.04 26.68 3.72
C SER A 157 16.57 27.39 4.99
N SER A 158 15.79 27.33 6.08
CA SER A 158 16.21 27.91 7.36
C SER A 158 17.30 27.06 8.01
N SER A 159 18.25 27.68 8.70
CA SER A 159 19.27 26.97 9.49
C SER A 159 18.73 26.39 10.79
N GLU A 160 17.57 26.86 11.23
CA GLU A 160 16.95 26.49 12.50
C GLU A 160 15.46 26.16 12.31
N LEU A 161 14.97 25.27 13.16
CA LEU A 161 13.54 25.03 13.36
C LEU A 161 13.13 25.58 14.72
N ILE A 162 11.90 26.02 14.85
CA ILE A 162 11.37 26.70 16.05
C ILE A 162 10.16 25.94 16.56
N ASP A 163 10.05 25.75 17.86
CA ASP A 163 8.85 25.21 18.51
C ASP A 163 7.82 26.31 18.86
N LEU A 164 6.68 25.91 19.39
CA LEU A 164 5.62 26.85 19.81
C LEU A 164 6.02 27.74 20.99
N GLU A 165 7.03 27.35 21.77
CA GLU A 165 7.55 28.10 22.92
C GLU A 165 8.68 29.06 22.52
N GLY A 166 9.11 29.03 21.25
CA GLY A 166 10.22 29.84 20.72
C GLY A 166 11.60 29.20 20.89
N ASN A 167 11.69 27.98 21.39
CA ASN A 167 12.95 27.25 21.44
C ASN A 167 13.40 26.87 20.00
N ARG A 168 14.72 26.85 19.81
CA ARG A 168 15.31 26.64 18.50
C ARG A 168 16.19 25.40 18.48
N ILE A 169 16.10 24.65 17.40
CA ILE A 169 17.00 23.53 17.11
C ILE A 169 17.73 23.80 15.79
N SER A 170 19.05 23.66 15.78
CA SER A 170 19.85 23.79 14.58
C SER A 170 19.77 22.54 13.73
N LYS A 171 19.55 22.68 12.44
CA LYS A 171 19.69 21.59 11.47
C LYS A 171 21.19 21.27 11.36
N ARG A 172 21.65 20.19 11.98
CA ARG A 172 23.00 19.70 11.71
C ARG A 172 23.06 19.24 10.24
N ARG A 173 24.05 19.77 9.51
CA ARG A 173 24.40 19.31 8.16
C ARG A 173 24.88 17.87 8.15
#